data_f809a792ae720ba3c769b75fae85f850
#
_entry.id   f809a792ae720ba3c769b75fae85f850
#
_cell.length_a   1.000
_cell.length_b   1.000
_cell.length_c   1.000
_cell.angle_alpha   90.00
_cell.angle_beta   90.00
_cell.angle_gamma   90.00
#
_symmetry.space_group_name_H-M   'P 1'
#
loop_
_entity.id
_entity.type
_entity.pdbx_description
1 polymer ?
#
loop_
_entity_poly.entity_id
_entity_poly.type
_entity_poly.pdbx_seq_one_letter_code
_entity_poly.pdbx_strand_id
1 'polypeptide(L)'
;MTTLLVMLQLFSLGWAFGRRFLAFNGRRFRKSVVAAGTDPSNPSMIEGQTKKSNPVAYPSRYRAVQLGIGVLILLGAMAMVHYAPMTAQGASRDDLQTQVRELTAQIEKLRQEQSMPALVLNRYRTSIGYIYGVYHVGFANRRPEIRARVSGTGFLVGDSLVATNRHIAEPWWGDSEAEKLIRRGATPIVETLVIFFPGWSTPVRLSHPSVSKSSDLAVLRAEDSEVLRWLPALPLAKIPASAGQFIDVIGYPMAIAGMIAKSPAGIHGRLAYRPYDIHVASELAAQSLIRPFSTCGHLGDVIDGRLIYDAPTAHGGSGGPVFNSNGEVIGINSAYVDGFSGGSIGISIEYLRALLQEAHVSSELQPHTTTRFLGHGSQERYLAKKPYLS
;
A
#
# COMPACT_ATOMS: atom_id res chain seq x y z
N MET A 1 -35.91 30.92 27.00
CA MET A 1 -36.71 29.77 26.48
C MET A 1 -36.92 29.79 24.97
N THR A 2 -36.92 30.93 24.33
CA THR A 2 -37.18 31.05 22.87
C THR A 2 -36.04 30.55 21.97
N THR A 3 -34.79 30.69 22.41
CA THR A 3 -33.62 30.25 21.63
C THR A 3 -33.47 28.73 21.54
N LEU A 4 -33.88 28.03 22.57
CA LEU A 4 -33.84 26.55 22.61
C LEU A 4 -34.86 25.92 21.65
N LEU A 5 -36.03 26.57 21.51
CA LEU A 5 -37.09 26.09 20.60
C LEU A 5 -36.73 26.24 19.13
N VAL A 6 -36.02 27.31 18.75
CA VAL A 6 -35.53 27.53 17.38
C VAL A 6 -34.43 26.55 17.02
N MET A 7 -33.54 26.25 17.97
CA MET A 7 -32.48 25.20 17.78
C MET A 7 -33.06 23.81 17.59
N LEU A 8 -34.10 23.44 18.34
CA LEU A 8 -34.80 22.17 18.20
C LEU A 8 -35.55 22.05 16.87
N GLN A 9 -36.13 23.14 16.35
CA GLN A 9 -36.79 23.17 15.02
C GLN A 9 -35.77 23.05 13.89
N LEU A 10 -34.61 23.68 13.96
CA LEU A 10 -33.54 23.54 12.95
C LEU A 10 -32.91 22.16 12.96
N PHE A 11 -32.77 21.54 14.14
CA PHE A 11 -32.28 20.16 14.25
C PHE A 11 -33.26 19.13 13.68
N SER A 12 -34.59 19.35 13.86
CA SER A 12 -35.64 18.49 13.31
C SER A 12 -35.74 18.57 11.78
N LEU A 13 -35.53 19.74 11.20
CA LEU A 13 -35.50 19.96 9.75
C LEU A 13 -34.24 19.33 9.11
N GLY A 14 -33.08 19.44 9.73
CA GLY A 14 -31.84 18.79 9.29
C GLY A 14 -31.93 17.25 9.33
N TRP A 15 -32.58 16.71 10.37
CA TRP A 15 -32.78 15.27 10.52
C TRP A 15 -33.79 14.69 9.53
N ALA A 16 -34.85 15.42 9.20
CA ALA A 16 -35.85 15.04 8.19
C ALA A 16 -35.26 15.04 6.78
N PHE A 17 -34.34 15.97 6.47
CA PHE A 17 -33.65 16.06 5.17
C PHE A 17 -32.60 14.92 5.03
N GLY A 18 -31.87 14.62 6.09
CA GLY A 18 -30.87 13.50 6.11
C GLY A 18 -31.54 12.14 5.90
N ARG A 19 -32.68 11.87 6.52
CA ARG A 19 -33.44 10.61 6.34
C ARG A 19 -33.99 10.42 4.93
N ARG A 20 -34.44 11.48 4.26
CA ARG A 20 -34.90 11.43 2.85
C ARG A 20 -33.75 11.18 1.88
N PHE A 21 -32.56 11.68 2.17
CA PHE A 21 -31.37 11.50 1.35
C PHE A 21 -30.82 10.07 1.43
N LEU A 22 -30.80 9.48 2.63
CA LEU A 22 -30.39 8.08 2.84
C LEU A 22 -31.38 7.07 2.26
N ALA A 23 -32.70 7.36 2.31
CA ALA A 23 -33.71 6.49 1.72
C ALA A 23 -33.71 6.50 0.18
N PHE A 24 -33.26 7.59 -0.46
CA PHE A 24 -33.18 7.71 -1.91
C PHE A 24 -31.94 6.99 -2.49
N ASN A 25 -30.81 7.00 -1.79
CA ASN A 25 -29.60 6.29 -2.22
C ASN A 25 -29.65 4.77 -1.97
N GLY A 26 -30.35 4.32 -0.94
CA GLY A 26 -30.46 2.89 -0.62
C GLY A 26 -31.26 2.08 -1.64
N ARG A 27 -32.13 2.69 -2.43
CA ARG A 27 -32.94 1.98 -3.46
C ARG A 27 -32.22 1.82 -4.82
N ARG A 28 -31.21 2.62 -5.11
CA ARG A 28 -30.43 2.48 -6.36
C ARG A 28 -29.30 1.44 -6.24
N PHE A 29 -28.77 1.20 -5.05
CA PHE A 29 -27.68 0.23 -4.83
C PHE A 29 -28.16 -1.22 -4.80
N ARG A 30 -29.44 -1.48 -4.50
CA ARG A 30 -29.97 -2.85 -4.41
C ARG A 30 -30.30 -3.51 -5.76
N LYS A 31 -30.30 -2.78 -6.88
CA LYS A 31 -30.62 -3.32 -8.22
C LYS A 31 -29.42 -3.69 -9.07
N SER A 32 -28.18 -3.41 -8.67
CA SER A 32 -26.98 -3.72 -9.45
C SER A 32 -26.16 -4.92 -8.92
N VAL A 33 -26.56 -5.58 -7.84
CA VAL A 33 -25.82 -6.70 -7.24
C VAL A 33 -26.44 -8.08 -7.53
N VAL A 34 -27.57 -8.15 -8.22
CA VAL A 34 -28.28 -9.43 -8.48
C VAL A 34 -28.07 -9.99 -9.92
N ALA A 35 -27.14 -9.42 -10.70
CA ALA A 35 -26.89 -9.90 -12.07
C ALA A 35 -25.40 -10.24 -12.32
N ALA A 36 -24.83 -11.09 -11.48
CA ALA A 36 -23.53 -11.74 -11.74
C ALA A 36 -23.51 -13.17 -11.19
N GLY A 37 -24.39 -13.99 -11.72
CA GLY A 37 -24.35 -15.43 -11.57
C GLY A 37 -24.60 -16.02 -12.95
N THR A 38 -23.55 -16.18 -13.76
CA THR A 38 -23.60 -16.95 -15.00
C THR A 38 -22.44 -17.94 -15.04
N ASP A 39 -22.84 -19.19 -15.16
CA ASP A 39 -22.08 -20.41 -15.42
C ASP A 39 -20.99 -20.24 -16.50
N PRO A 40 -19.73 -20.70 -16.27
CA PRO A 40 -18.62 -20.56 -17.22
C PRO A 40 -18.65 -21.53 -18.42
N SER A 41 -19.71 -22.26 -18.67
CA SER A 41 -19.71 -23.36 -19.68
C SER A 41 -20.37 -23.04 -21.02
N ASN A 42 -20.71 -21.77 -21.35
CA ASN A 42 -21.35 -21.49 -22.65
C ASN A 42 -20.69 -20.31 -23.41
N PRO A 43 -19.92 -20.58 -24.50
CA PRO A 43 -19.15 -19.54 -25.20
C PRO A 43 -19.90 -18.81 -26.35
N SER A 44 -21.20 -18.77 -26.41
CA SER A 44 -21.91 -18.26 -27.60
C SER A 44 -22.81 -17.06 -27.32
N MET A 45 -22.38 -16.03 -26.57
CA MET A 45 -23.12 -14.74 -26.55
C MET A 45 -22.21 -13.57 -26.17
N ILE A 46 -21.25 -13.23 -27.01
CA ILE A 46 -20.57 -11.92 -26.93
C ILE A 46 -20.52 -11.39 -28.39
N GLU A 47 -21.65 -10.89 -28.85
CA GLU A 47 -21.68 -10.01 -30.00
C GLU A 47 -22.64 -8.86 -29.71
N GLY A 48 -22.12 -7.63 -29.72
CA GLY A 48 -22.89 -6.40 -29.85
C GLY A 48 -23.10 -5.62 -28.58
N GLN A 49 -22.26 -4.64 -28.34
CA GLN A 49 -22.58 -3.22 -28.22
C GLN A 49 -21.42 -2.48 -27.50
N THR A 50 -20.50 -1.97 -28.30
CA THR A 50 -19.61 -0.89 -27.88
C THR A 50 -20.45 0.40 -27.75
N LYS A 51 -21.06 0.62 -26.60
CA LYS A 51 -21.59 1.94 -26.23
C LYS A 51 -20.42 2.84 -25.88
N LYS A 52 -20.11 3.81 -26.75
CA LYS A 52 -19.22 4.93 -26.44
C LYS A 52 -19.63 5.52 -25.08
N SER A 53 -18.81 5.33 -24.08
CA SER A 53 -18.95 6.03 -22.80
C SER A 53 -18.58 7.49 -23.02
N ASN A 54 -19.57 8.35 -23.06
CA ASN A 54 -19.36 9.78 -22.93
C ASN A 54 -18.69 10.06 -21.56
N PRO A 55 -17.76 11.02 -21.50
CA PRO A 55 -17.17 11.40 -20.22
C PRO A 55 -18.31 11.82 -19.27
N VAL A 56 -18.36 11.18 -18.11
CA VAL A 56 -19.33 11.50 -17.05
C VAL A 56 -18.99 12.92 -16.57
N ALA A 57 -19.72 13.89 -17.13
CA ALA A 57 -19.72 15.23 -16.57
C ALA A 57 -20.38 15.13 -15.19
N TYR A 58 -19.59 15.35 -14.13
CA TYR A 58 -20.12 15.47 -12.78
C TYR A 58 -21.18 16.56 -12.78
N PRO A 59 -22.43 16.27 -12.39
CA PRO A 59 -23.49 17.25 -12.46
C PRO A 59 -23.14 18.45 -11.59
N SER A 60 -23.33 19.65 -12.13
CA SER A 60 -23.10 20.98 -11.52
C SER A 60 -23.73 21.13 -10.11
N ARG A 61 -24.60 20.21 -9.74
CA ARG A 61 -25.28 20.14 -8.43
C ARG A 61 -24.32 19.89 -7.25
N TYR A 62 -23.14 19.21 -7.47
CA TYR A 62 -22.15 19.04 -6.39
C TYR A 62 -21.43 20.34 -6.02
N ARG A 63 -21.16 21.21 -6.99
CA ARG A 63 -20.60 22.54 -6.73
C ARG A 63 -21.59 23.45 -6.01
N ALA A 64 -22.89 23.33 -6.32
CA ALA A 64 -23.94 24.08 -5.66
C ALA A 64 -24.13 23.63 -4.18
N VAL A 65 -23.99 22.33 -3.88
CA VAL A 65 -24.09 21.82 -2.51
C VAL A 65 -22.87 22.26 -1.68
N GLN A 66 -21.66 22.22 -2.24
CA GLN A 66 -20.46 22.70 -1.54
C GLN A 66 -20.46 24.20 -1.30
N LEU A 67 -20.95 24.99 -2.28
CA LEU A 67 -21.16 26.43 -2.11
C LEU A 67 -22.27 26.71 -1.07
N GLY A 68 -23.36 25.94 -1.06
CA GLY A 68 -24.44 26.05 -0.08
C GLY A 68 -23.99 25.76 1.36
N ILE A 69 -23.17 24.74 1.56
CA ILE A 69 -22.59 24.41 2.88
C ILE A 69 -21.62 25.52 3.31
N GLY A 70 -20.76 26.00 2.42
CA GLY A 70 -19.85 27.11 2.70
C GLY A 70 -20.58 28.40 3.10
N VAL A 71 -21.65 28.74 2.41
CA VAL A 71 -22.49 29.91 2.72
C VAL A 71 -23.23 29.73 4.05
N LEU A 72 -23.74 28.54 4.36
CA LEU A 72 -24.38 28.22 5.64
C LEU A 72 -23.42 28.30 6.82
N ILE A 73 -22.18 27.87 6.65
CA ILE A 73 -21.13 28.00 7.67
C ILE A 73 -20.77 29.48 7.86
N LEU A 74 -20.66 30.25 6.77
CA LEU A 74 -20.35 31.68 6.85
C LEU A 74 -21.51 32.48 7.48
N LEU A 75 -22.76 32.17 7.14
CA LEU A 75 -23.93 32.75 7.74
C LEU A 75 -24.11 32.36 9.20
N GLY A 76 -23.78 31.10 9.56
CA GLY A 76 -23.76 30.64 10.93
C GLY A 76 -22.68 31.36 11.77
N ALA A 77 -21.48 31.54 11.21
CA ALA A 77 -20.43 32.32 11.83
C ALA A 77 -20.79 33.82 11.98
N MET A 78 -21.39 34.42 10.96
CA MET A 78 -21.89 35.78 11.04
C MET A 78 -23.04 35.92 12.04
N ALA A 79 -23.97 34.97 12.10
CA ALA A 79 -25.02 34.95 13.11
C ALA A 79 -24.48 34.83 14.54
N MET A 80 -23.45 33.98 14.76
CA MET A 80 -22.75 33.89 16.05
C MET A 80 -22.10 35.22 16.47
N VAL A 81 -21.54 35.96 15.51
CA VAL A 81 -20.92 37.26 15.80
C VAL A 81 -22.00 38.32 16.11
N HIS A 82 -23.22 38.26 15.49
CA HIS A 82 -24.28 39.23 15.72
C HIS A 82 -25.23 38.91 16.88
N TYR A 83 -25.34 37.64 17.28
CA TYR A 83 -26.20 37.19 18.37
C TYR A 83 -25.42 36.75 19.64
N ALA A 84 -24.10 36.94 19.69
CA ALA A 84 -23.37 36.81 20.94
C ALA A 84 -23.90 37.93 21.87
N PRO A 85 -24.48 37.59 23.04
CA PRO A 85 -24.89 38.61 24.00
C PRO A 85 -23.65 39.44 24.37
N MET A 86 -23.78 40.75 24.43
CA MET A 86 -22.74 41.71 24.84
C MET A 86 -22.25 41.52 26.32
N THR A 87 -22.20 40.29 26.80
CA THR A 87 -21.47 39.88 27.99
C THR A 87 -20.18 39.19 27.58
N ALA A 88 -19.52 39.69 26.55
CA ALA A 88 -18.15 39.32 26.29
C ALA A 88 -17.28 40.01 27.34
N GLN A 89 -17.10 39.38 28.50
CA GLN A 89 -15.86 39.53 29.21
C GLN A 89 -14.76 39.29 28.21
N GLY A 90 -14.02 40.33 27.84
CA GLY A 90 -13.08 40.32 26.74
C GLY A 90 -12.13 39.14 26.93
N ALA A 91 -12.15 38.21 25.99
CA ALA A 91 -11.10 37.21 25.91
C ALA A 91 -9.78 37.97 26.00
N SER A 92 -8.95 37.60 26.94
CA SER A 92 -7.65 38.26 27.14
C SER A 92 -6.89 38.19 25.82
N ARG A 93 -6.14 39.22 25.47
CA ARG A 93 -5.30 39.22 24.28
C ARG A 93 -4.42 37.94 24.21
N ASP A 94 -4.08 37.41 25.38
CA ASP A 94 -3.31 36.20 25.57
C ASP A 94 -4.12 34.93 25.17
N ASP A 95 -5.44 34.91 25.47
CA ASP A 95 -6.33 33.79 25.04
C ASP A 95 -6.50 33.74 23.52
N LEU A 96 -6.65 34.90 22.89
CA LEU A 96 -6.73 34.97 21.42
C LEU A 96 -5.41 34.56 20.75
N GLN A 97 -4.27 34.97 21.34
CA GLN A 97 -2.96 34.54 20.83
C GLN A 97 -2.75 33.04 20.99
N THR A 98 -3.20 32.46 22.08
CA THR A 98 -3.14 31.01 22.31
C THR A 98 -4.00 30.26 21.32
N GLN A 99 -5.25 30.69 21.09
CA GLN A 99 -6.14 30.07 20.08
C GLN A 99 -5.55 30.18 18.67
N VAL A 100 -4.97 31.32 18.30
CA VAL A 100 -4.30 31.47 16.98
C VAL A 100 -3.13 30.52 16.84
N ARG A 101 -2.30 30.34 17.89
CA ARG A 101 -1.19 29.38 17.86
C ARG A 101 -1.69 27.93 17.70
N GLU A 102 -2.73 27.55 18.45
CA GLU A 102 -3.32 26.22 18.38
C GLU A 102 -3.91 25.93 16.99
N LEU A 103 -4.69 26.88 16.45
CA LEU A 103 -5.25 26.76 15.11
C LEU A 103 -4.16 26.69 14.02
N THR A 104 -3.10 27.48 14.17
CA THR A 104 -1.97 27.45 13.23
C THR A 104 -1.27 26.09 13.29
N ALA A 105 -1.07 25.54 14.48
CA ALA A 105 -0.47 24.21 14.63
C ALA A 105 -1.36 23.09 14.03
N GLN A 106 -2.68 23.19 14.20
CA GLN A 106 -3.64 22.25 13.58
C GLN A 106 -3.62 22.34 12.05
N ILE A 107 -3.60 23.55 11.49
CA ILE A 107 -3.52 23.75 10.03
C ILE A 107 -2.21 23.16 9.49
N GLU A 108 -1.10 23.38 10.17
CA GLU A 108 0.19 22.86 9.72
C GLU A 108 0.22 21.34 9.76
N LYS A 109 -0.33 20.72 10.82
CA LYS A 109 -0.49 19.28 10.92
C LYS A 109 -1.33 18.72 9.76
N LEU A 110 -2.48 19.33 9.46
CA LEU A 110 -3.34 18.88 8.36
C LEU A 110 -2.66 19.03 6.99
N ARG A 111 -1.90 20.10 6.77
CA ARG A 111 -1.11 20.29 5.54
C ARG A 111 -0.04 19.21 5.40
N GLN A 112 0.65 18.91 6.48
CA GLN A 112 1.65 17.84 6.51
C GLN A 112 1.02 16.50 6.15
N GLU A 113 -0.11 16.12 6.76
CA GLU A 113 -0.82 14.90 6.46
C GLU A 113 -1.29 14.83 5.00
N GLN A 114 -1.82 15.92 4.45
CA GLN A 114 -2.25 15.99 3.04
C GLN A 114 -1.10 15.89 2.04
N SER A 115 0.06 16.46 2.35
CA SER A 115 1.22 16.49 1.44
C SER A 115 2.09 15.24 1.56
N MET A 116 2.02 14.53 2.67
CA MET A 116 2.93 13.42 3.00
C MET A 116 2.93 12.30 1.94
N PRO A 117 1.79 11.79 1.42
CA PRO A 117 1.81 10.70 0.44
C PRO A 117 2.58 11.08 -0.84
N ALA A 118 2.41 12.32 -1.32
CA ALA A 118 3.14 12.79 -2.48
C ALA A 118 4.65 12.92 -2.20
N LEU A 119 5.03 13.42 -1.02
CA LEU A 119 6.43 13.54 -0.61
C LEU A 119 7.10 12.19 -0.48
N VAL A 120 6.44 11.22 0.16
CA VAL A 120 6.95 9.85 0.33
C VAL A 120 7.11 9.15 -1.01
N LEU A 121 6.08 9.22 -1.87
CA LEU A 121 6.16 8.67 -3.22
C LEU A 121 7.30 9.30 -4.04
N ASN A 122 7.45 10.62 -4.01
CA ASN A 122 8.52 11.28 -4.74
C ASN A 122 9.91 10.87 -4.25
N ARG A 123 10.07 10.66 -2.95
CA ARG A 123 11.37 10.36 -2.35
C ARG A 123 11.73 8.88 -2.37
N TYR A 124 10.78 7.99 -2.11
CA TYR A 124 11.06 6.58 -1.81
C TYR A 124 10.45 5.58 -2.79
N ARG A 125 9.59 5.99 -3.74
CA ARG A 125 8.94 5.05 -4.67
C ARG A 125 9.91 4.13 -5.40
N THR A 126 11.12 4.62 -5.71
CA THR A 126 12.14 3.85 -6.41
C THR A 126 12.74 2.73 -5.58
N SER A 127 12.65 2.85 -4.25
CA SER A 127 13.15 1.85 -3.29
C SER A 127 12.08 0.87 -2.81
N ILE A 128 10.85 0.98 -3.34
CA ILE A 128 9.74 0.07 -3.04
C ILE A 128 9.46 -0.74 -4.30
N GLY A 129 9.84 -2.01 -4.29
CA GLY A 129 9.82 -2.89 -5.47
C GLY A 129 8.71 -3.93 -5.42
N TYR A 130 8.33 -4.40 -6.60
CA TYR A 130 7.45 -5.54 -6.80
C TYR A 130 8.24 -6.84 -6.70
N ILE A 131 7.87 -7.73 -5.78
CA ILE A 131 8.47 -9.06 -5.64
C ILE A 131 7.66 -10.06 -6.46
N TYR A 132 8.37 -10.85 -7.25
CA TYR A 132 7.86 -12.01 -7.98
C TYR A 132 8.68 -13.23 -7.62
N GLY A 133 8.00 -14.35 -7.34
CA GLY A 133 8.66 -15.62 -7.09
C GLY A 133 7.91 -16.82 -7.64
N VAL A 134 8.67 -17.92 -7.78
CA VAL A 134 8.16 -19.26 -8.08
C VAL A 134 8.78 -20.21 -7.09
N TYR A 135 7.97 -21.07 -6.51
CA TYR A 135 8.43 -22.10 -5.58
C TYR A 135 7.77 -23.43 -5.86
N HIS A 136 8.36 -24.48 -5.36
CA HIS A 136 7.74 -25.79 -5.35
C HIS A 136 7.97 -26.53 -4.03
N VAL A 137 7.09 -27.47 -3.73
CA VAL A 137 7.20 -28.39 -2.60
C VAL A 137 7.05 -29.80 -3.14
N GLY A 138 8.01 -30.65 -2.89
CA GLY A 138 7.99 -32.00 -3.43
C GLY A 138 8.99 -32.97 -2.78
N PHE A 139 8.91 -34.22 -3.14
CA PHE A 139 9.84 -35.26 -2.69
C PHE A 139 10.99 -35.44 -3.68
N ALA A 140 12.15 -35.85 -3.18
CA ALA A 140 13.32 -36.10 -4.01
C ALA A 140 12.99 -37.09 -5.15
N ASN A 141 13.50 -36.80 -6.36
CA ASN A 141 13.33 -37.63 -7.57
C ASN A 141 11.87 -37.84 -8.02
N ARG A 142 10.94 -36.98 -7.61
CA ARG A 142 9.55 -36.98 -8.08
C ARG A 142 9.15 -35.61 -8.64
N ARG A 143 8.06 -35.56 -9.40
CA ARG A 143 7.46 -34.28 -9.78
C ARG A 143 7.01 -33.55 -8.52
N PRO A 144 7.16 -32.21 -8.45
CA PRO A 144 6.62 -31.44 -7.35
C PRO A 144 5.12 -31.65 -7.15
N GLU A 145 4.70 -31.83 -5.91
CA GLU A 145 3.26 -31.91 -5.55
C GLU A 145 2.60 -30.54 -5.64
N ILE A 146 3.34 -29.50 -5.25
CA ILE A 146 2.93 -28.10 -5.36
C ILE A 146 3.98 -27.35 -6.17
N ARG A 147 3.56 -26.57 -7.16
CA ARG A 147 4.38 -25.57 -7.84
C ARG A 147 3.53 -24.32 -8.06
N ALA A 148 3.87 -23.24 -7.42
CA ALA A 148 3.07 -22.04 -7.42
C ALA A 148 3.91 -20.76 -7.53
N ARG A 149 3.23 -19.65 -7.77
CA ARG A 149 3.80 -18.30 -7.82
C ARG A 149 3.47 -17.55 -6.55
N VAL A 150 4.38 -16.70 -6.13
CA VAL A 150 4.17 -15.72 -5.06
C VAL A 150 4.40 -14.32 -5.60
N SER A 151 3.64 -13.37 -5.08
CA SER A 151 3.77 -11.95 -5.42
C SER A 151 3.62 -11.10 -4.18
N GLY A 152 4.43 -10.07 -4.07
CA GLY A 152 4.38 -9.16 -2.94
C GLY A 152 5.08 -7.84 -3.22
N THR A 153 5.25 -7.10 -2.16
CA THR A 153 5.99 -5.84 -2.11
C THR A 153 7.22 -6.04 -1.22
N GLY A 154 8.31 -5.36 -1.53
CA GLY A 154 9.46 -5.25 -0.64
C GLY A 154 10.08 -3.87 -0.74
N PHE A 155 10.82 -3.46 0.27
CA PHE A 155 11.46 -2.16 0.30
C PHE A 155 12.84 -2.21 0.95
N LEU A 156 13.71 -1.30 0.51
CA LEU A 156 15.08 -1.21 1.02
C LEU A 156 15.12 -0.64 2.43
N VAL A 157 15.84 -1.31 3.33
CA VAL A 157 16.01 -0.91 4.76
C VAL A 157 17.46 -0.69 5.15
N GLY A 158 18.38 -0.90 4.23
CA GLY A 158 19.83 -0.75 4.43
C GLY A 158 20.59 -1.26 3.21
N ASP A 159 21.89 -1.44 3.34
CA ASP A 159 22.79 -1.88 2.28
C ASP A 159 22.39 -3.25 1.76
N SER A 160 21.72 -3.27 0.60
CA SER A 160 21.25 -4.50 -0.06
C SER A 160 20.25 -5.34 0.74
N LEU A 161 19.62 -4.79 1.78
CA LEU A 161 18.60 -5.48 2.57
C LEU A 161 17.20 -5.03 2.17
N VAL A 162 16.35 -5.99 1.85
CA VAL A 162 14.95 -5.81 1.47
C VAL A 162 14.06 -6.41 2.55
N ALA A 163 13.22 -5.57 3.17
CA ALA A 163 12.18 -6.03 4.08
C ALA A 163 10.93 -6.44 3.31
N THR A 164 10.29 -7.51 3.76
CA THR A 164 9.01 -8.02 3.24
C THR A 164 8.35 -8.93 4.27
N ASN A 165 7.24 -9.58 3.91
CA ASN A 165 6.64 -10.61 4.75
C ASN A 165 7.33 -11.97 4.61
N ARG A 166 7.20 -12.81 5.65
CA ARG A 166 7.73 -14.16 5.66
C ARG A 166 7.04 -15.04 4.62
N HIS A 167 5.73 -14.96 4.48
CA HIS A 167 4.99 -15.71 3.47
C HIS A 167 5.35 -15.35 2.01
N ILE A 168 6.10 -14.27 1.78
CA ILE A 168 6.68 -13.94 0.46
C ILE A 168 8.05 -14.60 0.30
N ALA A 169 8.87 -14.60 1.36
CA ALA A 169 10.19 -15.21 1.35
C ALA A 169 10.14 -16.74 1.45
N GLU A 170 9.22 -17.26 2.25
CA GLU A 170 8.91 -18.69 2.46
C GLU A 170 7.43 -18.96 2.13
N PRO A 171 7.05 -19.07 0.84
CA PRO A 171 5.64 -19.13 0.45
C PRO A 171 4.85 -20.36 0.94
N TRP A 172 5.54 -21.35 1.47
CA TRP A 172 4.94 -22.52 2.12
C TRP A 172 4.54 -22.26 3.58
N TRP A 173 5.05 -21.15 4.18
CA TRP A 173 4.75 -20.81 5.56
C TRP A 173 3.29 -20.31 5.68
N GLY A 174 2.51 -20.96 6.55
CA GLY A 174 1.08 -20.69 6.71
C GLY A 174 0.19 -21.34 5.64
N ASP A 175 0.76 -22.02 4.63
CA ASP A 175 0.01 -22.85 3.69
C ASP A 175 -0.18 -24.27 4.25
N SER A 176 -1.41 -24.61 4.61
CA SER A 176 -1.72 -25.87 5.29
C SER A 176 -1.38 -27.11 4.45
N GLU A 177 -1.49 -27.05 3.13
CA GLU A 177 -1.18 -28.17 2.23
C GLU A 177 0.35 -28.34 2.09
N ALA A 178 1.06 -27.24 1.87
CA ALA A 178 2.51 -27.25 1.81
C ALA A 178 3.11 -27.76 3.13
N GLU A 179 2.62 -27.28 4.27
CA GLU A 179 3.09 -27.74 5.59
C GLU A 179 2.81 -29.21 5.83
N LYS A 180 1.66 -29.76 5.39
CA LYS A 180 1.39 -31.21 5.48
C LYS A 180 2.41 -32.02 4.67
N LEU A 181 2.74 -31.57 3.46
CA LEU A 181 3.75 -32.23 2.63
C LEU A 181 5.14 -32.19 3.28
N ILE A 182 5.53 -31.03 3.80
CA ILE A 182 6.82 -30.84 4.49
C ILE A 182 6.92 -31.75 5.72
N ARG A 183 5.86 -31.85 6.54
CA ARG A 183 5.80 -32.81 7.66
C ARG A 183 5.92 -34.27 7.24
N ARG A 184 5.59 -34.60 5.98
CA ARG A 184 5.76 -35.93 5.37
C ARG A 184 7.13 -36.11 4.72
N GLY A 185 8.04 -35.15 4.84
CA GLY A 185 9.40 -35.20 4.31
C GLY A 185 9.59 -34.58 2.93
N ALA A 186 8.61 -33.83 2.42
CA ALA A 186 8.81 -33.02 1.21
C ALA A 186 9.72 -31.83 1.50
N THR A 187 10.50 -31.41 0.51
CA THR A 187 11.40 -30.26 0.59
C THR A 187 10.80 -29.08 -0.17
N PRO A 188 10.67 -27.91 0.48
CA PRO A 188 10.31 -26.69 -0.20
C PRO A 188 11.54 -26.06 -0.88
N ILE A 189 11.40 -25.58 -2.09
CA ILE A 189 12.47 -24.95 -2.87
C ILE A 189 11.93 -23.69 -3.56
N VAL A 190 12.61 -22.58 -3.38
CA VAL A 190 12.39 -21.35 -4.14
C VAL A 190 13.17 -21.45 -5.45
N GLU A 191 12.47 -21.57 -6.58
CA GLU A 191 13.09 -21.61 -7.92
C GLU A 191 13.54 -20.22 -8.37
N THR A 192 12.74 -19.23 -8.09
CA THR A 192 12.97 -17.82 -8.46
C THR A 192 12.39 -16.91 -7.39
N LEU A 193 13.16 -15.93 -6.96
CA LEU A 193 12.69 -14.84 -6.13
C LEU A 193 13.43 -13.58 -6.55
N VAL A 194 12.70 -12.62 -7.11
CA VAL A 194 13.28 -11.37 -7.66
C VAL A 194 12.44 -10.17 -7.27
N ILE A 195 13.08 -9.01 -7.21
CA ILE A 195 12.42 -7.73 -6.99
C ILE A 195 12.62 -6.82 -8.21
N PHE A 196 11.56 -6.21 -8.68
CA PHE A 196 11.54 -5.20 -9.72
C PHE A 196 11.42 -3.82 -9.09
N PHE A 197 12.46 -3.01 -9.17
CA PHE A 197 12.42 -1.63 -8.71
C PHE A 197 11.90 -0.68 -9.81
N PRO A 198 11.09 0.34 -9.47
CA PRO A 198 10.62 1.35 -10.42
C PRO A 198 11.76 2.04 -11.17
N GLY A 199 11.59 2.17 -12.48
CA GLY A 199 12.58 2.82 -13.35
C GLY A 199 13.73 1.92 -13.83
N TRP A 200 13.79 0.65 -13.39
CA TRP A 200 14.79 -0.33 -13.80
C TRP A 200 14.15 -1.47 -14.58
N SER A 201 14.71 -1.82 -15.72
CA SER A 201 14.20 -2.89 -16.59
C SER A 201 14.58 -4.29 -16.14
N THR A 202 15.69 -4.42 -15.40
CA THR A 202 16.22 -5.70 -14.94
C THR A 202 15.85 -5.94 -13.48
N PRO A 203 15.26 -7.11 -13.13
CA PRO A 203 14.99 -7.47 -11.76
C PRO A 203 16.27 -7.79 -10.99
N VAL A 204 16.26 -7.55 -9.69
CA VAL A 204 17.33 -7.93 -8.77
C VAL A 204 16.95 -9.23 -8.07
N ARG A 205 17.87 -10.18 -8.02
CA ARG A 205 17.67 -11.44 -7.32
C ARG A 205 17.66 -11.22 -5.81
N LEU A 206 16.75 -11.92 -5.13
CA LEU A 206 16.66 -11.96 -3.67
C LEU A 206 17.10 -13.32 -3.14
N SER A 207 17.90 -13.31 -2.10
CA SER A 207 18.46 -14.52 -1.49
C SER A 207 18.62 -14.39 0.03
N HIS A 208 19.08 -15.45 0.69
CA HIS A 208 19.46 -15.50 2.09
C HIS A 208 18.40 -14.86 3.03
N PRO A 209 17.18 -15.45 3.11
CA PRO A 209 16.16 -14.90 3.97
C PRO A 209 16.52 -15.06 5.46
N SER A 210 16.48 -13.95 6.20
CA SER A 210 16.35 -13.95 7.65
C SER A 210 14.88 -13.80 7.98
N VAL A 211 14.27 -14.81 8.60
CA VAL A 211 12.84 -14.84 8.88
C VAL A 211 12.56 -14.73 10.37
N SER A 212 11.55 -13.96 10.74
CA SER A 212 11.09 -13.90 12.12
C SER A 212 10.43 -15.22 12.54
N LYS A 213 10.70 -15.65 13.76
CA LYS A 213 10.08 -16.85 14.35
C LYS A 213 8.66 -16.57 14.85
N SER A 214 8.38 -15.33 15.25
CA SER A 214 7.14 -14.93 15.94
C SER A 214 6.20 -14.10 15.10
N SER A 215 6.63 -13.60 13.94
CA SER A 215 5.83 -12.70 13.10
C SER A 215 6.03 -12.99 11.62
N ASP A 216 5.09 -12.53 10.80
CA ASP A 216 5.14 -12.68 9.33
C ASP A 216 6.10 -11.66 8.69
N LEU A 217 7.38 -11.71 9.08
CA LEU A 217 8.43 -10.82 8.59
C LEU A 217 9.63 -11.58 8.07
N ALA A 218 10.23 -11.03 7.02
CA ALA A 218 11.50 -11.46 6.47
C ALA A 218 12.35 -10.27 6.03
N VAL A 219 13.66 -10.45 6.10
CA VAL A 219 14.67 -9.60 5.49
C VAL A 219 15.45 -10.46 4.50
N LEU A 220 15.49 -10.02 3.25
CA LEU A 220 16.17 -10.70 2.15
C LEU A 220 17.39 -9.89 1.73
N ARG A 221 18.45 -10.56 1.30
CA ARG A 221 19.58 -9.90 0.65
C ARG A 221 19.30 -9.74 -0.84
N ALA A 222 19.34 -8.53 -1.34
CA ALA A 222 19.36 -8.25 -2.77
C ALA A 222 20.79 -8.52 -3.29
N GLU A 223 20.90 -9.43 -4.24
CA GLU A 223 22.18 -9.82 -4.82
C GLU A 223 22.70 -8.69 -5.73
N ASP A 224 24.02 -8.59 -5.75
CA ASP A 224 24.84 -7.55 -6.42
C ASP A 224 24.12 -6.85 -7.57
N SER A 225 23.81 -5.59 -7.37
CA SER A 225 23.16 -4.78 -8.36
C SER A 225 23.62 -3.34 -8.25
N GLU A 226 24.10 -2.83 -9.36
CA GLU A 226 24.42 -1.42 -9.51
C GLU A 226 23.21 -0.51 -9.14
N VAL A 227 21.99 -1.04 -9.33
CA VAL A 227 20.72 -0.42 -8.97
C VAL A 227 20.71 0.04 -7.53
N LEU A 228 21.14 -0.81 -6.60
CA LEU A 228 21.02 -0.57 -5.16
C LEU A 228 21.80 0.65 -4.67
N ARG A 229 22.86 1.02 -5.38
CA ARG A 229 23.69 2.20 -5.05
C ARG A 229 22.94 3.52 -5.22
N TRP A 230 21.88 3.52 -6.02
CA TRP A 230 21.09 4.71 -6.36
C TRP A 230 19.77 4.80 -5.61
N LEU A 231 19.42 3.77 -4.85
CA LEU A 231 18.15 3.67 -4.16
C LEU A 231 18.32 3.99 -2.67
N PRO A 232 17.63 5.02 -2.14
CA PRO A 232 17.69 5.34 -0.73
C PRO A 232 17.01 4.26 0.13
N ALA A 233 17.63 3.87 1.24
CA ALA A 233 16.94 3.09 2.25
C ALA A 233 15.80 3.91 2.88
N LEU A 234 14.70 3.23 3.24
CA LEU A 234 13.58 3.89 3.89
C LEU A 234 13.90 4.15 5.37
N PRO A 235 13.54 5.33 5.91
CA PRO A 235 13.73 5.64 7.31
C PRO A 235 12.75 4.85 8.16
N LEU A 236 13.27 4.17 9.19
CA LEU A 236 12.46 3.41 10.14
C LEU A 236 12.14 4.27 11.35
N ALA A 237 10.86 4.39 11.70
CA ALA A 237 10.41 5.18 12.84
C ALA A 237 11.05 4.70 14.13
N LYS A 238 11.47 5.63 14.98
CA LYS A 238 12.05 5.35 16.31
C LYS A 238 10.97 5.27 17.39
N ILE A 239 9.88 5.97 17.18
CA ILE A 239 8.75 6.06 18.11
C ILE A 239 7.72 5.02 17.70
N PRO A 240 7.15 4.24 18.63
CA PRO A 240 6.07 3.30 18.35
C PRO A 240 4.87 3.98 17.70
N ALA A 241 4.16 3.21 16.86
CA ALA A 241 2.91 3.66 16.27
C ALA A 241 1.82 3.83 17.34
N SER A 242 0.91 4.78 17.13
CA SER A 242 -0.22 5.03 18.03
C SER A 242 -1.54 5.09 17.26
N ALA A 243 -2.61 4.61 17.88
CA ALA A 243 -3.96 4.69 17.31
C ALA A 243 -4.36 6.15 17.00
N GLY A 244 -5.14 6.34 15.96
CA GLY A 244 -5.61 7.64 15.49
C GLY A 244 -4.64 8.40 14.58
N GLN A 245 -3.39 7.93 14.40
CA GLN A 245 -2.44 8.61 13.51
C GLN A 245 -2.76 8.35 12.04
N PHE A 246 -2.51 9.37 11.20
CA PHE A 246 -2.57 9.23 9.76
C PHE A 246 -1.45 8.33 9.25
N ILE A 247 -1.77 7.48 8.27
CA ILE A 247 -0.81 6.57 7.65
C ILE A 247 -0.95 6.55 6.13
N ASP A 248 0.15 6.16 5.46
CA ASP A 248 0.19 5.87 4.03
C ASP A 248 0.81 4.50 3.80
N VAL A 249 0.12 3.63 3.07
CA VAL A 249 0.57 2.28 2.73
C VAL A 249 0.96 2.26 1.25
N ILE A 250 2.20 1.87 0.96
CA ILE A 250 2.70 1.86 -0.41
C ILE A 250 3.07 0.44 -0.82
N GLY A 251 2.58 0.01 -2.00
CA GLY A 251 2.87 -1.33 -2.49
C GLY A 251 2.28 -1.61 -3.86
N TYR A 252 2.13 -2.89 -4.18
CA TYR A 252 1.64 -3.37 -5.47
C TYR A 252 0.34 -4.17 -5.32
N PRO A 253 -0.77 -3.54 -4.85
CA PRO A 253 -2.04 -4.24 -4.71
C PRO A 253 -2.49 -4.80 -6.06
N MET A 254 -3.02 -6.03 -6.06
CA MET A 254 -3.36 -6.85 -7.22
C MET A 254 -2.14 -7.25 -8.09
N ALA A 255 -0.91 -7.01 -7.65
CA ALA A 255 0.31 -7.45 -8.31
C ALA A 255 0.35 -7.08 -9.81
N ILE A 256 0.69 -8.02 -10.69
CA ILE A 256 0.75 -7.80 -12.15
C ILE A 256 -0.62 -7.33 -12.71
N ALA A 257 -1.72 -7.89 -12.25
CA ALA A 257 -3.06 -7.48 -12.71
C ALA A 257 -3.32 -6.00 -12.42
N GLY A 258 -2.97 -5.51 -11.23
CA GLY A 258 -3.10 -4.11 -10.86
C GLY A 258 -2.22 -3.18 -11.69
N MET A 259 -1.03 -3.63 -12.06
CA MET A 259 -0.12 -2.86 -12.94
C MET A 259 -0.65 -2.79 -14.37
N ILE A 260 -1.15 -3.91 -14.91
CA ILE A 260 -1.76 -3.97 -16.24
C ILE A 260 -3.02 -3.08 -16.30
N ALA A 261 -3.88 -3.14 -15.28
CA ALA A 261 -5.10 -2.33 -15.22
C ALA A 261 -4.83 -0.81 -15.29
N LYS A 262 -3.67 -0.38 -14.78
CA LYS A 262 -3.22 1.02 -14.81
C LYS A 262 -2.37 1.39 -16.03
N SER A 263 -2.13 0.44 -16.93
CA SER A 263 -1.30 0.63 -18.12
C SER A 263 -2.07 1.35 -19.23
N PRO A 264 -1.37 2.02 -20.17
CA PRO A 264 -1.99 2.56 -21.37
C PRO A 264 -2.76 1.47 -22.14
N ALA A 265 -3.86 1.86 -22.82
CA ALA A 265 -4.80 0.94 -23.46
C ALA A 265 -4.13 -0.09 -24.40
N GLY A 266 -3.11 0.30 -25.18
CA GLY A 266 -2.38 -0.60 -26.08
C GLY A 266 -1.58 -1.67 -25.34
N ILE A 267 -1.03 -1.36 -24.16
CA ILE A 267 -0.31 -2.33 -23.32
C ILE A 267 -1.30 -3.20 -22.59
N HIS A 268 -2.36 -2.61 -22.02
CA HIS A 268 -3.45 -3.35 -21.38
C HIS A 268 -4.02 -4.42 -22.32
N GLY A 269 -4.44 -4.07 -23.53
CA GLY A 269 -5.02 -5.01 -24.48
C GLY A 269 -4.08 -6.15 -24.89
N ARG A 270 -2.76 -5.91 -24.86
CA ARG A 270 -1.75 -6.94 -25.21
C ARG A 270 -1.42 -7.86 -24.03
N LEU A 271 -1.46 -7.37 -22.79
CA LEU A 271 -1.01 -8.11 -21.60
C LEU A 271 -2.14 -8.71 -20.77
N ALA A 272 -3.38 -8.18 -20.84
CA ALA A 272 -4.48 -8.57 -19.97
C ALA A 272 -4.85 -10.08 -20.06
N TYR A 273 -4.59 -10.70 -21.19
CA TYR A 273 -4.92 -12.11 -21.45
C TYR A 273 -3.71 -13.05 -21.38
N ARG A 274 -2.52 -12.53 -21.02
CA ARG A 274 -1.33 -13.35 -20.86
C ARG A 274 -1.24 -13.92 -19.45
N PRO A 275 -0.54 -15.06 -19.25
CA PRO A 275 -0.20 -15.55 -17.91
C PRO A 275 0.59 -14.49 -17.13
N TYR A 276 0.22 -14.26 -15.89
CA TYR A 276 0.92 -13.31 -15.02
C TYR A 276 2.24 -13.93 -14.52
N ASP A 277 3.22 -14.02 -15.40
CA ASP A 277 4.52 -14.61 -15.17
C ASP A 277 5.67 -13.57 -15.17
N ILE A 278 6.89 -14.05 -15.01
CA ILE A 278 8.07 -13.19 -14.98
C ILE A 278 8.28 -12.43 -16.30
N HIS A 279 7.85 -12.98 -17.44
CA HIS A 279 8.00 -12.32 -18.74
C HIS A 279 7.08 -11.10 -18.83
N VAL A 280 5.85 -11.20 -18.32
CA VAL A 280 4.93 -10.07 -18.24
C VAL A 280 5.46 -9.03 -17.24
N ALA A 281 5.99 -9.44 -16.10
CA ALA A 281 6.62 -8.52 -15.14
C ALA A 281 7.83 -7.79 -15.77
N SER A 282 8.68 -8.51 -16.50
CA SER A 282 9.84 -7.93 -17.20
C SER A 282 9.41 -6.96 -18.33
N GLU A 283 8.34 -7.27 -19.04
CA GLU A 283 7.80 -6.37 -20.07
C GLU A 283 7.24 -5.08 -19.44
N LEU A 284 6.53 -5.19 -18.30
CA LEU A 284 6.10 -4.01 -17.53
C LEU A 284 7.29 -3.19 -17.03
N ALA A 285 8.36 -3.84 -16.57
CA ALA A 285 9.58 -3.17 -16.14
C ALA A 285 10.24 -2.41 -17.29
N ALA A 286 10.40 -3.05 -18.46
CA ALA A 286 10.96 -2.42 -19.66
C ALA A 286 10.16 -1.21 -20.15
N GLN A 287 8.86 -1.15 -19.85
CA GLN A 287 7.96 -0.03 -20.16
C GLN A 287 7.87 0.99 -19.02
N SER A 288 8.67 0.87 -17.95
CA SER A 288 8.62 1.71 -16.74
C SER A 288 7.22 1.70 -16.07
N LEU A 289 6.50 0.59 -16.13
CA LEU A 289 5.17 0.38 -15.57
C LEU A 289 5.17 -0.33 -14.22
N ILE A 290 6.34 -0.70 -13.70
CA ILE A 290 6.50 -1.10 -12.31
C ILE A 290 6.38 0.16 -11.46
N ARG A 291 5.16 0.43 -10.97
CA ARG A 291 4.85 1.65 -10.20
C ARG A 291 4.04 1.28 -8.98
N PRO A 292 4.55 1.54 -7.77
CA PRO A 292 3.79 1.29 -6.56
C PRO A 292 2.55 2.18 -6.49
N PHE A 293 1.59 1.76 -5.70
CA PHE A 293 0.36 2.49 -5.41
C PHE A 293 0.33 2.86 -3.94
N SER A 294 -0.12 4.08 -3.63
CA SER A 294 -0.27 4.61 -2.29
C SER A 294 -1.74 4.61 -1.90
N THR A 295 -2.03 4.16 -0.70
CA THR A 295 -3.35 4.21 -0.07
C THR A 295 -3.23 4.79 1.33
N CYS A 296 -4.05 5.80 1.62
CA CYS A 296 -4.03 6.50 2.89
C CYS A 296 -5.18 6.07 3.79
N GLY A 297 -4.97 6.19 5.08
CA GLY A 297 -5.96 5.91 6.09
C GLY A 297 -5.49 6.33 7.48
N HIS A 298 -6.10 5.74 8.51
CA HIS A 298 -5.74 5.97 9.91
C HIS A 298 -5.51 4.65 10.62
N LEU A 299 -4.58 4.69 11.55
CA LEU A 299 -4.34 3.57 12.46
C LEU A 299 -5.48 3.50 13.47
N GLY A 300 -6.32 2.46 13.36
CA GLY A 300 -7.45 2.25 14.24
C GLY A 300 -7.04 1.70 15.60
N ASP A 301 -6.05 0.79 15.63
CA ASP A 301 -5.59 0.15 16.85
C ASP A 301 -4.17 -0.43 16.72
N VAL A 302 -3.52 -0.69 17.84
CA VAL A 302 -2.23 -1.39 17.95
C VAL A 302 -2.36 -2.48 19.00
N ILE A 303 -2.35 -3.75 18.59
CA ILE A 303 -2.56 -4.90 19.48
C ILE A 303 -1.43 -5.91 19.26
N ASP A 304 -0.68 -6.21 20.29
CA ASP A 304 0.39 -7.23 20.26
C ASP A 304 1.35 -7.07 19.06
N GLY A 305 1.74 -5.83 18.77
CA GLY A 305 2.62 -5.51 17.64
C GLY A 305 1.96 -5.61 16.26
N ARG A 306 0.66 -5.80 16.18
CA ARG A 306 -0.15 -5.68 14.97
C ARG A 306 -0.72 -4.27 14.86
N LEU A 307 -0.62 -3.70 13.68
CA LEU A 307 -1.20 -2.42 13.31
C LEU A 307 -2.51 -2.70 12.60
N ILE A 308 -3.64 -2.21 13.12
CA ILE A 308 -4.96 -2.35 12.50
C ILE A 308 -5.35 -1.00 11.91
N TYR A 309 -5.69 -0.94 10.62
CA TYR A 309 -5.94 0.31 9.92
C TYR A 309 -6.94 0.18 8.77
N ASP A 310 -7.47 1.33 8.34
CA ASP A 310 -8.50 1.43 7.29
C ASP A 310 -7.95 1.76 5.89
N ALA A 311 -6.62 1.97 5.74
CA ALA A 311 -6.01 2.12 4.42
C ALA A 311 -6.22 0.83 3.59
N PRO A 312 -6.83 0.92 2.40
CA PRO A 312 -7.14 -0.26 1.60
C PRO A 312 -5.90 -0.99 1.12
N THR A 313 -5.90 -2.31 1.20
CA THR A 313 -4.88 -3.18 0.63
C THR A 313 -5.49 -4.36 -0.12
N ALA A 314 -4.68 -5.11 -0.86
CA ALA A 314 -5.07 -6.32 -1.57
C ALA A 314 -3.85 -7.23 -1.75
N HIS A 315 -4.06 -8.46 -2.24
CA HIS A 315 -2.98 -9.36 -2.62
C HIS A 315 -1.89 -8.65 -3.44
N GLY A 316 -0.62 -8.88 -3.12
CA GLY A 316 0.52 -8.18 -3.71
C GLY A 316 0.93 -6.91 -2.95
N GLY A 317 0.05 -6.33 -2.13
CA GLY A 317 0.39 -5.27 -1.19
C GLY A 317 1.15 -5.76 0.05
N SER A 318 1.10 -7.06 0.36
CA SER A 318 1.87 -7.68 1.45
C SER A 318 3.36 -7.39 1.32
N GLY A 319 4.01 -7.01 2.42
CA GLY A 319 5.40 -6.61 2.47
C GLY A 319 5.64 -5.12 2.19
N GLY A 320 4.58 -4.36 1.87
CA GLY A 320 4.66 -2.91 1.65
C GLY A 320 4.89 -2.13 2.94
N PRO A 321 5.67 -1.02 2.89
CA PRO A 321 5.86 -0.15 4.04
C PRO A 321 4.58 0.61 4.40
N VAL A 322 4.34 0.76 5.71
CA VAL A 322 3.33 1.64 6.29
C VAL A 322 4.04 2.85 6.87
N PHE A 323 3.77 4.04 6.34
CA PHE A 323 4.40 5.29 6.74
C PHE A 323 3.53 6.09 7.72
N ASN A 324 4.20 6.83 8.61
CA ASN A 324 3.57 7.88 9.42
C ASN A 324 3.59 9.24 8.68
N SER A 325 2.99 10.28 9.29
CA SER A 325 2.98 11.64 8.74
C SER A 325 4.36 12.32 8.63
N ASN A 326 5.39 11.76 9.26
CA ASN A 326 6.78 12.21 9.11
C ASN A 326 7.51 11.55 7.92
N GLY A 327 6.86 10.62 7.22
CA GLY A 327 7.47 9.84 6.14
C GLY A 327 8.43 8.75 6.64
N GLU A 328 8.24 8.27 7.88
CA GLU A 328 9.00 7.17 8.47
C GLU A 328 8.16 5.89 8.46
N VAL A 329 8.78 4.74 8.23
CA VAL A 329 8.11 3.44 8.25
C VAL A 329 7.82 3.03 9.69
N ILE A 330 6.54 2.86 10.02
CA ILE A 330 6.04 2.40 11.33
C ILE A 330 5.64 0.93 11.35
N GLY A 331 5.58 0.30 10.19
CA GLY A 331 5.24 -1.12 10.06
C GLY A 331 5.26 -1.62 8.64
N ILE A 332 4.93 -2.90 8.48
CA ILE A 332 4.87 -3.62 7.22
C ILE A 332 3.46 -4.17 7.02
N ASN A 333 2.82 -3.84 5.90
CA ASN A 333 1.51 -4.38 5.52
C ASN A 333 1.61 -5.91 5.33
N SER A 334 0.71 -6.67 5.95
CA SER A 334 0.76 -8.13 5.91
C SER A 334 -0.53 -8.75 5.39
N ALA A 335 -1.68 -8.39 5.96
CA ALA A 335 -2.95 -9.04 5.69
C ALA A 335 -4.11 -8.06 5.67
N TYR A 336 -5.29 -8.56 5.37
CA TYR A 336 -6.56 -7.85 5.51
C TYR A 336 -7.67 -8.84 5.90
N VAL A 337 -8.74 -8.30 6.46
CA VAL A 337 -9.93 -9.06 6.82
C VAL A 337 -10.95 -8.92 5.70
N ASP A 338 -11.29 -10.02 5.05
CA ASP A 338 -12.30 -10.02 3.99
C ASP A 338 -13.65 -9.52 4.49
N GLY A 339 -14.28 -8.64 3.71
CA GLY A 339 -15.60 -8.08 4.05
C GLY A 339 -15.58 -6.92 5.04
N PHE A 340 -14.41 -6.52 5.54
CA PHE A 340 -14.27 -5.37 6.43
C PHE A 340 -13.23 -4.36 5.92
N SER A 341 -13.69 -3.24 5.38
CA SER A 341 -12.83 -2.22 4.75
C SER A 341 -11.88 -1.50 5.73
N GLY A 342 -12.11 -1.58 7.03
CA GLY A 342 -11.24 -1.05 8.09
C GLY A 342 -10.32 -2.11 8.71
N GLY A 343 -10.18 -3.27 8.07
CA GLY A 343 -9.49 -4.43 8.64
C GLY A 343 -8.16 -4.76 7.98
N SER A 344 -7.42 -3.79 7.46
CA SER A 344 -6.05 -4.02 7.01
C SER A 344 -5.13 -4.21 8.21
N ILE A 345 -4.18 -5.15 8.10
CA ILE A 345 -3.30 -5.57 9.20
C ILE A 345 -1.85 -5.41 8.77
N GLY A 346 -1.08 -4.70 9.58
CA GLY A 346 0.38 -4.59 9.46
C GLY A 346 1.09 -5.13 10.69
N ILE A 347 2.39 -5.28 10.57
CA ILE A 347 3.30 -5.69 11.65
C ILE A 347 4.14 -4.49 12.05
N SER A 348 4.23 -4.21 13.36
CA SER A 348 4.99 -3.08 13.90
C SER A 348 6.46 -3.11 13.49
N ILE A 349 7.02 -1.92 13.26
CA ILE A 349 8.43 -1.72 12.89
C ILE A 349 9.42 -2.26 13.93
N GLU A 350 9.01 -2.42 15.17
CA GLU A 350 9.85 -2.92 16.24
C GLU A 350 10.31 -4.35 15.97
N TYR A 351 9.42 -5.19 15.43
CA TYR A 351 9.77 -6.55 15.02
C TYR A 351 10.76 -6.57 13.86
N LEU A 352 10.63 -5.63 12.91
CA LEU A 352 11.62 -5.52 11.82
C LEU A 352 12.97 -5.07 12.36
N ARG A 353 13.01 -4.10 13.28
CA ARG A 353 14.27 -3.65 13.88
C ARG A 353 14.98 -4.78 14.64
N ALA A 354 14.24 -5.59 15.39
CA ALA A 354 14.78 -6.76 16.06
C ALA A 354 15.37 -7.77 15.04
N LEU A 355 14.62 -8.06 13.97
CA LEU A 355 15.07 -8.98 12.92
C LEU A 355 16.34 -8.47 12.20
N LEU A 356 16.42 -7.16 11.93
CA LEU A 356 17.61 -6.54 11.33
C LEU A 356 18.84 -6.66 12.23
N GLN A 357 18.69 -6.49 13.55
CA GLN A 357 19.78 -6.67 14.52
C GLN A 357 20.27 -8.13 14.50
N GLU A 358 19.37 -9.10 14.52
CA GLU A 358 19.71 -10.52 14.41
C GLU A 358 20.43 -10.84 13.09
N ALA A 359 19.98 -10.27 11.96
CA ALA A 359 20.59 -10.47 10.66
C ALA A 359 22.00 -9.87 10.56
N HIS A 360 22.23 -8.70 11.14
CA HIS A 360 23.57 -8.08 11.21
C HIS A 360 24.54 -8.91 12.05
N VAL A 361 24.15 -9.34 13.24
CA VAL A 361 24.96 -10.20 14.10
C VAL A 361 25.33 -11.50 13.38
N SER A 362 24.38 -12.10 12.66
CA SER A 362 24.62 -13.34 11.89
C SER A 362 25.59 -13.12 10.73
N SER A 363 25.59 -11.95 10.09
CA SER A 363 26.52 -11.65 8.98
C SER A 363 27.96 -11.40 9.45
N GLU A 364 28.15 -10.84 10.64
CA GLU A 364 29.47 -10.63 11.25
C GLU A 364 30.11 -11.94 11.73
N LEU A 365 29.29 -12.95 12.06
CA LEU A 365 29.77 -14.28 12.52
C LEU A 365 30.12 -15.21 11.37
N GLN A 366 29.80 -14.91 10.11
CA GLN A 366 30.23 -15.67 8.96
C GLN A 366 31.64 -15.23 8.52
N PRO A 367 32.69 -16.06 8.59
CA PRO A 367 34.02 -15.68 8.12
C PRO A 367 33.93 -15.38 6.62
N HIS A 368 34.47 -14.23 6.19
CA HIS A 368 34.65 -13.88 4.81
C HIS A 368 35.50 -14.91 4.09
N THR A 369 34.86 -15.92 3.52
CA THR A 369 35.56 -16.87 2.62
C THR A 369 35.79 -16.12 1.30
N THR A 370 36.91 -15.42 1.23
CA THR A 370 37.42 -14.80 0.01
C THR A 370 37.80 -15.90 -0.97
N THR A 371 36.87 -16.39 -1.76
CA THR A 371 37.17 -17.23 -2.91
C THR A 371 37.74 -16.32 -4.00
N ARG A 372 39.09 -16.28 -4.07
CA ARG A 372 39.85 -15.68 -5.17
C ARG A 372 39.55 -16.51 -6.43
N PHE A 373 38.62 -16.05 -7.26
CA PHE A 373 38.54 -16.52 -8.64
C PHE A 373 39.61 -15.84 -9.47
N LEU A 374 40.69 -16.60 -9.76
CA LEU A 374 41.58 -16.32 -10.87
C LEU A 374 40.87 -16.81 -12.14
N GLY A 375 40.39 -15.93 -12.97
CA GLY A 375 39.74 -16.25 -14.23
C GLY A 375 40.00 -15.17 -15.29
N HIS A 376 40.70 -15.57 -16.33
CA HIS A 376 41.09 -14.83 -17.52
C HIS A 376 39.98 -14.12 -18.26
N GLY A 377 40.24 -12.90 -18.64
CA GLY A 377 39.99 -12.08 -19.83
C GLY A 377 38.80 -12.36 -20.74
N SER A 378 38.02 -11.30 -20.87
CA SER A 378 37.75 -10.62 -22.17
C SER A 378 36.89 -9.38 -21.91
N GLN A 379 37.40 -8.24 -22.34
CA GLN A 379 36.73 -6.94 -22.33
C GLN A 379 35.70 -6.91 -23.49
N GLU A 380 34.44 -6.71 -23.14
CA GLU A 380 33.50 -6.09 -24.07
C GLU A 380 32.86 -4.87 -23.39
N ARG A 381 33.08 -3.71 -24.03
CA ARG A 381 32.55 -2.42 -23.59
C ARG A 381 31.11 -2.31 -24.01
N TYR A 382 30.19 -2.31 -23.03
CA TYR A 382 28.82 -1.85 -23.26
C TYR A 382 28.68 -0.40 -22.78
N LEU A 383 28.38 0.48 -23.74
CA LEU A 383 28.02 1.88 -23.51
C LEU A 383 26.68 1.97 -22.79
N ALA A 384 26.71 2.37 -21.53
CA ALA A 384 25.52 2.65 -20.75
C ALA A 384 24.86 3.95 -21.25
N LYS A 385 23.65 3.87 -21.78
CA LYS A 385 22.76 5.00 -22.01
C LYS A 385 22.20 5.48 -20.68
N LYS A 386 22.44 6.75 -20.33
CA LYS A 386 21.81 7.44 -19.19
C LYS A 386 20.30 7.44 -19.33
N PRO A 387 19.53 7.19 -18.26
CA PRO A 387 18.08 7.38 -18.30
C PRO A 387 17.74 8.88 -18.30
N TYR A 388 16.84 9.26 -19.18
CA TYR A 388 16.26 10.60 -19.24
C TYR A 388 15.37 10.84 -18.02
N LEU A 389 15.72 11.87 -17.24
CA LEU A 389 14.83 12.54 -16.28
C LEU A 389 14.15 13.69 -17.05
N SER A 390 12.87 13.57 -17.27
CA SER A 390 11.94 14.66 -17.51
C SER A 390 10.58 14.28 -16.95
#